data_b779fbdc4c0d2d897eb0d855efae0b0a
#
_entry.id   b779fbdc4c0d2d897eb0d855efae0b0a
#
_cell.length_a   1.000
_cell.length_b   1.000
_cell.length_c   1.000
_cell.angle_alpha   90.00
_cell.angle_beta   90.00
_cell.angle_gamma   90.00
#
_symmetry.space_group_name_H-M   'P 1'
#
loop_
_entity.id
_entity.type
_entity.pdbx_description
1 polymer ?
#
loop_
_entity_poly.entity_id
_entity_poly.type
_entity_poly.pdbx_seq_one_letter_code
_entity_poly.pdbx_strand_id
1 'polypeptide(L)' 'MEKIDKLHDELEQIEMVRYRMENEGFHYCFKHYSSFKEVQDEKFHELRRKYLEISHELEEYVHSKINTLRDEIDGLEDII' A
#
# COMPACT_ATOMS: atom_id res chain seq x y z
N MET A 1 4.25 -13.82 33.45
CA MET A 1 4.99 -12.60 33.17
C MET A 1 5.48 -12.50 31.73
N GLU A 2 6.08 -13.57 31.20
CA GLU A 2 6.54 -13.59 29.81
C GLU A 2 5.42 -13.32 28.80
N LYS A 3 4.23 -13.83 29.07
CA LYS A 3 3.07 -13.65 28.19
C LYS A 3 2.64 -12.18 28.12
N ILE A 4 2.68 -11.49 29.25
CA ILE A 4 2.32 -10.06 29.32
C ILE A 4 3.34 -9.22 28.59
N ASP A 5 4.63 -9.50 28.76
CA ASP A 5 5.70 -8.79 28.09
C ASP A 5 5.62 -8.96 26.57
N LYS A 6 5.31 -10.17 26.12
CA LYS A 6 5.13 -10.46 24.71
C LYS A 6 3.95 -9.70 24.10
N LEU A 7 2.84 -9.61 24.85
CA LEU A 7 1.68 -8.84 24.39
C LEU A 7 1.98 -7.34 24.32
N HIS A 8 2.76 -6.82 25.25
CA HIS A 8 3.19 -5.42 25.20
C HIS A 8 4.08 -5.15 23.99
N ASP A 9 5.00 -6.07 23.69
CA ASP A 9 5.86 -5.93 22.50
C ASP A 9 5.04 -5.93 21.22
N GLU A 10 4.06 -6.83 21.10
CA GLU A 10 3.16 -6.87 19.95
C GLU A 10 2.37 -5.58 19.82
N LEU A 11 1.87 -5.07 20.94
CA LEU A 11 1.12 -3.83 20.97
C LEU A 11 1.97 -2.65 20.48
N GLU A 12 3.21 -2.55 20.97
CA GLU A 12 4.13 -1.50 20.55
C GLU A 12 4.40 -1.55 19.05
N GLN A 13 4.59 -2.76 18.50
CA GLN A 13 4.84 -2.93 17.07
C GLN A 13 3.66 -2.43 16.25
N ILE A 14 2.45 -2.79 16.65
CA ILE A 14 1.24 -2.40 15.92
C ILE A 14 0.93 -0.91 16.09
N GLU A 15 1.17 -0.36 17.27
CA GLU A 15 1.02 1.08 17.51
C GLU A 15 2.00 1.88 16.66
N MET A 16 3.22 1.39 16.49
CA MET A 16 4.21 2.02 15.62
C MET A 16 3.73 2.02 14.18
N VAL A 17 3.17 0.90 13.72
CA VAL A 17 2.60 0.83 12.36
C VAL A 17 1.50 1.87 12.19
N ARG A 18 0.56 1.94 13.14
CA ARG A 18 -0.53 2.92 13.09
C ARG A 18 0.00 4.34 13.05
N TYR A 19 0.97 4.66 13.87
CA TYR A 19 1.59 5.97 13.90
C TYR A 19 2.17 6.36 12.53
N ARG A 20 2.88 5.43 11.90
CA ARG A 20 3.48 5.69 10.59
C ARG A 20 2.45 5.83 9.50
N MET A 21 1.39 5.01 9.55
CA MET A 21 0.29 5.10 8.59
C MET A 21 -0.40 6.46 8.65
N GLU A 22 -0.63 6.97 9.85
CA GLU A 22 -1.29 8.25 10.05
C GLU A 22 -0.41 9.45 9.67
N ASN A 23 0.90 9.35 9.91
CA ASN A 23 1.81 10.48 9.69
C ASN A 23 2.43 10.49 8.30
N GLU A 24 2.69 9.35 7.70
CA GLU A 24 3.37 9.25 6.41
C GLU A 24 2.44 8.87 5.25
N GLY A 25 1.22 8.41 5.57
CA GLY A 25 0.27 7.93 4.59
C GLY A 25 0.50 6.47 4.23
N PHE A 26 -0.58 5.78 3.83
CA PHE A 26 -0.55 4.33 3.60
C PHE A 26 0.44 3.94 2.51
N HIS A 27 0.36 4.62 1.37
CA HIS A 27 1.14 4.22 0.21
C HIS A 27 2.64 4.36 0.47
N TYR A 28 3.07 5.52 0.95
CA TYR A 28 4.48 5.77 1.24
C TYR A 28 4.99 4.82 2.32
N CYS A 29 4.21 4.67 3.40
CA CYS A 29 4.55 3.84 4.54
C CYS A 29 4.81 2.39 4.12
N PHE A 30 3.91 1.79 3.34
CA PHE A 30 4.01 0.39 2.97
C PHE A 30 5.03 0.13 1.85
N LYS A 31 5.22 1.09 0.96
CA LYS A 31 6.12 0.92 -0.17
C LYS A 31 7.59 1.08 0.22
N HIS A 32 7.88 2.01 1.13
CA HIS A 32 9.26 2.40 1.41
C HIS A 32 9.81 1.89 2.74
N TYR A 33 9.01 1.15 3.52
CA TYR A 33 9.41 0.80 4.87
C TYR A 33 9.86 -0.63 5.03
N SER A 34 11.18 -0.82 5.00
CA SER A 34 11.80 -2.09 5.36
C SER A 34 11.72 -2.36 6.88
N SER A 35 11.47 -1.32 7.68
CA SER A 35 11.39 -1.46 9.15
C SER A 35 10.23 -2.32 9.63
N PHE A 36 9.25 -2.57 8.76
CA PHE A 36 8.18 -3.50 9.10
C PHE A 36 8.66 -4.95 9.22
N LYS A 37 9.90 -5.23 8.91
CA LYS A 37 10.49 -6.55 9.12
C LYS A 37 10.41 -7.01 10.57
N GLU A 38 10.42 -6.07 11.52
CA GLU A 38 10.37 -6.38 12.93
C GLU A 38 8.96 -6.74 13.42
N VAL A 39 7.93 -6.39 12.65
CA VAL A 39 6.56 -6.73 12.98
C VAL A 39 6.36 -8.22 12.76
N GLN A 40 5.95 -8.94 13.82
CA GLN A 40 5.81 -10.39 13.78
C GLN A 40 4.42 -10.87 13.39
N ASP A 41 3.51 -9.97 13.09
CA ASP A 41 2.13 -10.28 12.72
C ASP A 41 2.07 -10.65 11.23
N GLU A 42 1.89 -11.95 10.95
CA GLU A 42 1.83 -12.45 9.58
C GLU A 42 0.63 -11.91 8.81
N LYS A 43 -0.48 -11.73 9.50
CA LYS A 43 -1.70 -11.17 8.87
C LYS A 43 -1.46 -9.75 8.39
N PHE A 44 -0.75 -8.95 9.18
CA PHE A 44 -0.36 -7.61 8.77
C PHE A 44 0.47 -7.64 7.49
N HIS A 45 1.49 -8.50 7.43
CA HIS A 45 2.34 -8.60 6.25
C HIS A 45 1.58 -9.08 5.02
N GLU A 46 0.67 -10.02 5.19
CA GLU A 46 -0.19 -10.49 4.11
C GLU A 46 -1.03 -9.37 3.53
N LEU A 47 -1.69 -8.59 4.41
CA LEU A 47 -2.53 -7.48 3.98
C LEU A 47 -1.72 -6.36 3.35
N ARG A 48 -0.52 -6.10 3.88
CA ARG A 48 0.38 -5.11 3.29
C ARG A 48 0.76 -5.49 1.85
N ARG A 49 1.11 -6.76 1.63
CA ARG A 49 1.44 -7.24 0.29
C ARG A 49 0.26 -7.11 -0.67
N LYS A 50 -0.93 -7.47 -0.20
CA LYS A 50 -2.17 -7.33 -1.00
C LYS A 50 -2.43 -5.88 -1.35
N TYR A 51 -2.23 -4.97 -0.40
CA TYR A 51 -2.39 -3.54 -0.66
C TYR A 51 -1.46 -3.07 -1.76
N LEU A 52 -0.19 -3.46 -1.71
CA LEU A 52 0.79 -3.06 -2.71
C LEU A 52 0.45 -3.62 -4.10
N GLU A 53 -0.02 -4.87 -4.18
CA GLU A 53 -0.44 -5.48 -5.44
C GLU A 53 -1.62 -4.74 -6.04
N ILE A 54 -2.65 -4.46 -5.24
CA ILE A 54 -3.84 -3.76 -5.69
C ILE A 54 -3.51 -2.32 -6.09
N SER A 55 -2.66 -1.66 -5.33
CA SER A 55 -2.20 -0.31 -5.64
C SER A 55 -1.50 -0.27 -7.00
N HIS A 56 -0.64 -1.24 -7.27
CA HIS A 56 0.06 -1.36 -8.55
C HIS A 56 -0.91 -1.61 -9.70
N GLU A 57 -1.86 -2.52 -9.53
CA GLU A 57 -2.89 -2.80 -10.53
C GLU A 57 -3.73 -1.57 -10.83
N LEU A 58 -4.07 -0.80 -9.79
CA LEU A 58 -4.84 0.42 -9.95
C LEU A 58 -4.04 1.47 -10.74
N GLU A 59 -2.77 1.64 -10.43
CA GLU A 59 -1.90 2.56 -11.15
C GLU A 59 -1.81 2.18 -12.63
N GLU A 60 -1.60 0.90 -12.93
CA GLU A 60 -1.53 0.41 -14.30
C GLU A 60 -2.84 0.62 -15.04
N TYR A 61 -3.96 0.36 -14.37
CA TYR A 61 -5.28 0.56 -14.98
C TYR A 61 -5.51 2.02 -15.32
N VAL A 62 -5.19 2.92 -14.40
CA VAL A 62 -5.37 4.37 -14.62
C VAL A 62 -4.54 4.84 -15.82
N HIS A 63 -3.28 4.44 -15.89
CA HIS A 63 -2.41 4.79 -17.02
C HIS A 63 -2.94 4.24 -18.35
N SER A 64 -3.34 2.98 -18.35
CA SER A 64 -3.90 2.32 -19.54
C SER A 64 -5.17 3.02 -20.01
N LYS A 65 -6.04 3.38 -19.06
CA LYS A 65 -7.31 4.04 -19.36
C LYS A 65 -7.09 5.44 -19.96
N ILE A 66 -6.14 6.18 -19.41
CA ILE A 66 -5.78 7.50 -19.95
C ILE A 66 -5.31 7.37 -21.40
N ASN A 67 -4.42 6.41 -21.67
CA ASN A 67 -3.91 6.18 -23.02
C ASN A 67 -5.02 5.79 -23.99
N THR A 68 -5.92 4.90 -23.57
CA THR A 68 -7.05 4.46 -24.39
C THR A 68 -7.97 5.65 -24.75
N LEU A 69 -8.28 6.48 -23.76
CA LEU A 69 -9.15 7.63 -23.98
C LEU A 69 -8.50 8.69 -24.89
N ARG A 70 -7.21 8.91 -24.73
CA ARG A 70 -6.46 9.82 -25.59
C ARG A 70 -6.44 9.33 -27.03
N ASP A 71 -6.24 8.04 -27.25
CA ASP A 71 -6.26 7.45 -28.59
C ASP A 71 -7.63 7.57 -29.22
N GLU A 72 -8.72 7.38 -28.47
CA GLU A 72 -10.08 7.56 -28.96
C GLU A 72 -10.36 9.01 -29.35
N ILE A 73 -9.92 9.97 -28.54
CA ILE A 73 -10.09 11.41 -28.81
C ILE A 73 -9.29 11.79 -30.05
N ASP A 74 -8.05 11.34 -30.15
CA ASP A 74 -7.19 11.63 -31.31
C ASP A 74 -7.79 11.05 -32.60
N GLY A 75 -8.33 9.83 -32.51
CA GLY A 75 -9.00 9.21 -33.64
C GLY A 75 -10.21 9.98 -34.12
N LEU A 76 -11.00 10.54 -33.20
CA LEU A 76 -12.16 11.35 -33.53
C LEU A 76 -11.76 12.72 -34.10
N GLU A 77 -10.70 13.31 -33.56
CA GLU A 77 -10.19 14.58 -34.06
C GLU A 77 -9.63 14.48 -35.49
N ASP A 78 -8.98 13.35 -35.79
CA ASP A 78 -8.45 13.08 -37.14
C ASP A 78 -9.54 12.96 -38.22
N ILE A 79 -10.76 12.60 -37.82
CA ILE A 79 -11.89 12.43 -38.71
C ILE A 79 -12.51 13.80 -39.05
N ILE A 80 -12.35 14.75 -38.19
CA ILE A 80 -12.91 16.10 -38.35
C ILE A 80 -11.96 16.98 -39.17
#